data_a3932563b4c8f4ec1c1d05c8db34e818
#
_entry.id   a3932563b4c8f4ec1c1d05c8db34e818
#
_cell.length_a   1.000
_cell.length_b   1.000
_cell.length_c   1.000
_cell.angle_alpha   90.00
_cell.angle_beta   90.00
_cell.angle_gamma   90.00
#
_symmetry.space_group_name_H-M   'P 1'
#
loop_
_entity.id
_entity.type
_entity.pdbx_description
1 polymer ?
#
loop_
_entity_poly.entity_id
_entity_poly.type
_entity_poly.pdbx_seq_one_letter_code
_entity_poly.pdbx_strand_id
1 'polypeptide(L)'
;AGPQGMVGGQAIDLGAVGEQLDLATLESMHRHKTGALIRAAVQLGALASEQVDDEQLAALGQYADSIGLAFQVQDDILDIISDTATLGKPQGSDQQLNKSTYPALLGLEGAINKAHALLEEALAALEAIPYNTELLEEFARYVIERKN
;
A
#
# COMPACT_ATOMS: atom_id res chain seq x y z
N ALA A 1 14.35 -8.07 1.14
CA ALA A 1 14.92 -6.93 1.90
C ALA A 1 16.07 -6.23 1.16
N GLY A 2 16.66 -6.82 0.13
CA GLY A 2 17.85 -6.32 -0.59
C GLY A 2 17.61 -5.09 -1.48
N PRO A 3 18.62 -4.73 -2.34
CA PRO A 3 18.58 -3.53 -3.19
C PRO A 3 17.46 -3.53 -4.22
N GLN A 4 16.94 -4.69 -4.60
CA GLN A 4 15.76 -4.83 -5.47
C GLN A 4 14.44 -4.89 -4.68
N GLY A 5 14.46 -4.65 -3.38
CA GLY A 5 13.30 -4.65 -2.50
C GLY A 5 13.35 -3.47 -1.52
N MET A 6 13.14 -3.73 -0.23
CA MET A 6 12.99 -2.70 0.81
C MET A 6 14.14 -1.69 0.85
N VAL A 7 15.39 -2.13 0.76
CA VAL A 7 16.55 -1.23 0.76
C VAL A 7 16.57 -0.33 -0.48
N GLY A 8 16.19 -0.85 -1.66
CA GLY A 8 16.03 -0.05 -2.88
C GLY A 8 14.95 1.01 -2.74
N GLY A 9 13.79 0.65 -2.18
CA GLY A 9 12.71 1.59 -1.87
C GLY A 9 13.13 2.67 -0.87
N GLN A 10 13.89 2.30 0.16
CA GLN A 10 14.45 3.25 1.12
C GLN A 10 15.45 4.21 0.46
N ALA A 11 16.25 3.73 -0.49
CA ALA A 11 17.20 4.59 -1.22
C ALA A 11 16.46 5.60 -2.12
N ILE A 12 15.34 5.20 -2.75
CA ILE A 12 14.47 6.10 -3.52
C ILE A 12 13.87 7.16 -2.59
N ASP A 13 13.33 6.77 -1.44
CA ASP A 13 12.73 7.66 -0.46
C ASP A 13 13.73 8.72 0.05
N LEU A 14 14.94 8.30 0.41
CA LEU A 14 16.00 9.21 0.86
C LEU A 14 16.48 10.14 -0.26
N GLY A 15 16.57 9.65 -1.50
CA GLY A 15 16.96 10.45 -2.67
C GLY A 15 15.90 11.48 -3.07
N ALA A 16 14.65 11.25 -2.70
CA ALA A 16 13.52 12.12 -3.00
C ALA A 16 13.25 13.21 -1.92
N VAL A 17 14.07 13.27 -0.87
CA VAL A 17 13.89 14.29 0.19
C VAL A 17 14.03 15.69 -0.40
N GLY A 18 12.95 16.48 -0.32
CA GLY A 18 12.89 17.84 -0.86
C GLY A 18 12.50 17.93 -2.35
N GLU A 19 12.23 16.79 -3.00
CA GLU A 19 11.73 16.72 -4.37
C GLU A 19 10.26 16.31 -4.39
N GLN A 20 9.51 16.80 -5.38
CA GLN A 20 8.15 16.30 -5.64
C GLN A 20 8.22 15.09 -6.57
N LEU A 21 7.81 13.94 -6.05
CA LEU A 21 7.65 12.73 -6.87
C LEU A 21 6.36 12.80 -7.69
N ASP A 22 6.38 12.26 -8.90
CA ASP A 22 5.15 11.91 -9.60
C ASP A 22 4.51 10.64 -9.00
N LEU A 23 3.27 10.37 -9.37
CA LEU A 23 2.51 9.25 -8.84
C LEU A 23 3.20 7.90 -9.12
N ALA A 24 3.76 7.72 -10.31
CA ALA A 24 4.39 6.46 -10.69
C ALA A 24 5.65 6.18 -9.86
N THR A 25 6.45 7.20 -9.60
CA THR A 25 7.65 7.11 -8.75
C THR A 25 7.28 6.88 -7.29
N LEU A 26 6.24 7.55 -6.78
CA LEU A 26 5.72 7.34 -5.43
C LEU A 26 5.22 5.89 -5.25
N GLU A 27 4.43 5.37 -6.18
CA GLU A 27 3.97 3.98 -6.15
C GLU A 27 5.14 2.99 -6.21
N SER A 28 6.11 3.23 -7.08
CA SER A 28 7.30 2.39 -7.18
C SER A 28 8.10 2.36 -5.88
N MET A 29 8.30 3.51 -5.26
CA MET A 29 8.96 3.63 -3.96
C MET A 29 8.23 2.80 -2.90
N HIS A 30 6.92 2.94 -2.78
CA HIS A 30 6.12 2.21 -1.78
C HIS A 30 6.07 0.70 -2.04
N ARG A 31 5.97 0.27 -3.30
CA ARG A 31 6.04 -1.15 -3.67
C ARG A 31 7.35 -1.79 -3.24
N HIS A 32 8.46 -1.07 -3.37
CA HIS A 32 9.77 -1.56 -2.93
C HIS A 32 9.95 -1.45 -1.42
N LYS A 33 9.69 -0.27 -0.83
CA LYS A 33 9.98 0.00 0.58
C LYS A 33 9.10 -0.82 1.54
N THR A 34 7.81 -0.93 1.25
CA THR A 34 6.82 -1.61 2.09
C THR A 34 6.29 -2.89 1.43
N GLY A 35 5.88 -2.81 0.17
CA GLY A 35 5.25 -3.91 -0.55
C GLY A 35 6.13 -5.16 -0.67
N ALA A 36 7.43 -5.00 -0.88
CA ALA A 36 8.34 -6.14 -1.05
C ALA A 36 8.37 -7.08 0.16
N LEU A 37 8.29 -6.56 1.38
CA LEU A 37 8.25 -7.39 2.59
C LEU A 37 6.88 -8.04 2.81
N ILE A 38 5.80 -7.33 2.53
CA ILE A 38 4.43 -7.87 2.58
C ILE A 38 4.30 -9.02 1.59
N ARG A 39 4.73 -8.80 0.34
CA ARG A 39 4.74 -9.84 -0.69
C ARG A 39 5.57 -11.06 -0.27
N ALA A 40 6.77 -10.85 0.25
CA ALA A 40 7.62 -11.93 0.72
C ALA A 40 6.96 -12.73 1.86
N ALA A 41 6.30 -12.07 2.81
CA ALA A 41 5.60 -12.73 3.91
C ALA A 41 4.45 -13.60 3.40
N VAL A 42 3.60 -13.08 2.49
CA VAL A 42 2.49 -13.82 1.90
C VAL A 42 2.99 -15.02 1.11
N GLN A 43 4.01 -14.83 0.25
CA GLN A 43 4.57 -15.91 -0.55
C GLN A 43 5.25 -16.99 0.30
N LEU A 44 5.98 -16.62 1.35
CA LEU A 44 6.58 -17.59 2.27
C LEU A 44 5.53 -18.42 3.01
N GLY A 45 4.43 -17.77 3.45
CA GLY A 45 3.31 -18.48 4.07
C GLY A 45 2.66 -19.47 3.10
N ALA A 46 2.45 -19.07 1.86
CA ALA A 46 1.90 -19.92 0.82
C ALA A 46 2.80 -21.12 0.50
N LEU A 47 4.10 -20.88 0.28
CA LEU A 47 5.09 -21.92 -0.01
C LEU A 47 5.24 -22.93 1.14
N ALA A 48 5.04 -22.50 2.39
CA ALA A 48 5.09 -23.40 3.55
C ALA A 48 3.96 -24.45 3.57
N SER A 49 2.88 -24.24 2.81
CA SER A 49 1.78 -25.21 2.69
C SER A 49 2.11 -26.41 1.79
N GLU A 50 3.13 -26.31 0.93
CA GLU A 50 3.50 -27.29 -0.11
C GLU A 50 2.37 -27.65 -1.10
N GLN A 51 1.27 -26.87 -1.09
CA GLN A 51 0.06 -27.13 -1.87
C GLN A 51 -0.23 -26.07 -2.94
N VAL A 52 0.59 -25.03 -3.00
CA VAL A 52 0.39 -23.87 -3.86
C VAL A 52 1.14 -24.09 -5.18
N ASP A 53 0.45 -23.93 -6.30
CA ASP A 53 1.04 -23.89 -7.62
C ASP A 53 1.53 -22.48 -8.02
N ASP A 54 2.17 -22.36 -9.17
CA ASP A 54 2.73 -21.09 -9.65
C ASP A 54 1.65 -20.04 -9.94
N GLU A 55 0.45 -20.44 -10.38
CA GLU A 55 -0.66 -19.53 -10.67
C GLU A 55 -1.24 -18.96 -9.37
N GLN A 56 -1.46 -19.80 -8.39
CA GLN A 56 -1.90 -19.39 -7.06
C GLN A 56 -0.87 -18.51 -6.35
N LEU A 57 0.43 -18.84 -6.49
CA LEU A 57 1.51 -18.04 -5.95
C LEU A 57 1.58 -16.65 -6.59
N ALA A 58 1.32 -16.56 -7.90
CA ALA A 58 1.23 -15.29 -8.62
C ALA A 58 0.02 -14.46 -8.15
N ALA A 59 -1.14 -15.08 -7.97
CA ALA A 59 -2.36 -14.44 -7.46
C ALA A 59 -2.16 -13.89 -6.04
N LEU A 60 -1.57 -14.67 -5.14
CA LEU A 60 -1.21 -14.21 -3.80
C LEU A 60 -0.17 -13.10 -3.81
N GLY A 61 0.75 -13.12 -4.78
CA GLY A 61 1.68 -12.02 -5.01
C GLY A 61 0.98 -10.72 -5.42
N GLN A 62 -0.01 -10.81 -6.32
CA GLN A 62 -0.83 -9.66 -6.74
C GLN A 62 -1.66 -9.12 -5.57
N TYR A 63 -2.32 -9.99 -4.80
CA TYR A 63 -3.00 -9.61 -3.56
C TYR A 63 -2.08 -8.80 -2.64
N ALA A 64 -0.87 -9.31 -2.38
CA ALA A 64 0.10 -8.67 -1.48
C ALA A 64 0.58 -7.31 -2.01
N ASP A 65 0.79 -7.18 -3.32
CA ASP A 65 1.20 -5.93 -3.96
C ASP A 65 0.10 -4.86 -3.84
N SER A 66 -1.18 -5.23 -4.07
CA SER A 66 -2.32 -4.32 -3.96
C SER A 66 -2.56 -3.89 -2.51
N ILE A 67 -2.54 -4.83 -1.56
CA ILE A 67 -2.72 -4.50 -0.13
C ILE A 67 -1.55 -3.70 0.44
N GLY A 68 -0.33 -3.99 0.04
CA GLY A 68 0.84 -3.22 0.47
C GLY A 68 0.78 -1.76 0.01
N LEU A 69 0.29 -1.51 -1.20
CA LEU A 69 0.09 -0.16 -1.71
C LEU A 69 -1.12 0.51 -1.04
N ALA A 70 -2.24 -0.20 -0.87
CA ALA A 70 -3.43 0.28 -0.19
C ALA A 70 -3.13 0.73 1.25
N PHE A 71 -2.27 -0.01 1.95
CA PHE A 71 -1.81 0.34 3.29
C PHE A 71 -1.14 1.71 3.32
N GLN A 72 -0.27 2.01 2.35
CA GLN A 72 0.42 3.31 2.28
C GLN A 72 -0.53 4.45 1.86
N VAL A 73 -1.45 4.19 0.93
CA VAL A 73 -2.48 5.17 0.57
C VAL A 73 -3.34 5.52 1.78
N GLN A 74 -3.75 4.52 2.56
CA GLN A 74 -4.55 4.71 3.76
C GLN A 74 -3.79 5.44 4.87
N ASP A 75 -2.49 5.17 5.06
CA ASP A 75 -1.64 5.92 5.99
C ASP A 75 -1.64 7.41 5.65
N ASP A 76 -1.39 7.75 4.38
CA ASP A 76 -1.38 9.14 3.91
C ASP A 76 -2.76 9.83 4.10
N ILE A 77 -3.86 9.10 3.91
CA ILE A 77 -5.22 9.59 4.16
C ILE A 77 -5.43 9.86 5.64
N LEU A 78 -5.04 8.92 6.51
CA LEU A 78 -5.21 9.03 7.96
C LEU A 78 -4.38 10.17 8.54
N ASP A 79 -3.16 10.40 8.05
CA ASP A 79 -2.32 11.52 8.46
C ASP A 79 -3.04 12.86 8.25
N ILE A 80 -3.70 13.05 7.11
CA ILE A 80 -4.45 14.29 6.82
C ILE A 80 -5.69 14.43 7.69
N ILE A 81 -6.45 13.33 7.89
CA ILE A 81 -7.68 13.36 8.67
C ILE A 81 -7.36 13.62 10.15
N SER A 82 -6.28 13.00 10.68
CA SER A 82 -5.86 13.16 12.06
C SER A 82 -5.34 14.56 12.34
N ASP A 83 -4.55 15.14 11.44
CA ASP A 83 -4.06 16.52 11.55
C ASP A 83 -5.21 17.53 11.56
N THR A 84 -6.22 17.33 10.71
CA THR A 84 -7.40 18.18 10.65
C THR A 84 -8.22 18.12 11.95
N ALA A 85 -8.35 16.92 12.54
CA ALA A 85 -9.09 16.73 13.80
C ALA A 85 -8.34 17.32 15.02
N THR A 86 -6.99 17.24 15.01
CA THR A 86 -6.15 17.66 16.15
C THR A 86 -5.88 19.17 16.16
N LEU A 87 -5.69 19.79 14.99
CA LEU A 87 -5.28 21.19 14.86
C LEU A 87 -6.44 22.16 14.60
N GLY A 88 -7.64 21.66 14.26
CA GLY A 88 -8.79 22.52 13.94
C GLY A 88 -8.53 23.51 12.79
N LYS A 89 -7.45 23.30 12.02
CA LYS A 89 -7.05 24.14 10.89
C LYS A 89 -7.27 23.38 9.58
N PRO A 90 -7.85 24.04 8.56
CA PRO A 90 -7.90 23.44 7.23
C PRO A 90 -6.46 23.23 6.70
N GLN A 91 -6.27 22.14 5.98
CA GLN A 91 -5.06 21.71 5.28
C GLN A 91 -4.12 22.85 4.90
N GLY A 92 -2.83 22.76 5.23
CA GLY A 92 -1.83 23.71 4.75
C GLY A 92 -0.73 24.08 5.72
N SER A 93 -0.29 23.20 6.62
CA SER A 93 0.98 23.46 7.29
C SER A 93 2.13 23.29 6.28
N ASP A 94 3.03 24.24 6.20
CA ASP A 94 4.15 24.30 5.23
C ASP A 94 5.03 23.03 5.18
N GLN A 95 4.97 22.19 6.19
CA GLN A 95 5.70 20.92 6.23
C GLN A 95 5.07 19.81 5.37
N GLN A 96 3.74 19.83 5.13
CA GLN A 96 3.09 18.84 4.28
C GLN A 96 3.22 19.17 2.78
N LEU A 97 3.46 20.42 2.41
CA LEU A 97 3.62 20.87 1.02
C LEU A 97 4.88 20.30 0.33
N ASN A 98 5.85 19.80 1.07
CA ASN A 98 7.10 19.26 0.54
C ASN A 98 7.18 17.72 0.54
N LYS A 99 6.14 17.01 1.01
CA LYS A 99 6.12 15.55 1.01
C LYS A 99 5.19 15.05 -0.08
N SER A 100 5.72 14.20 -0.95
CA SER A 100 4.90 13.54 -1.97
C SER A 100 4.03 12.49 -1.29
N THR A 101 2.71 12.74 -1.22
CA THR A 101 1.70 11.85 -0.66
C THR A 101 0.57 11.65 -1.67
N TYR A 102 -0.18 10.56 -1.53
CA TYR A 102 -1.33 10.32 -2.42
C TYR A 102 -2.35 11.46 -2.38
N PRO A 103 -2.77 11.98 -1.23
CA PRO A 103 -3.70 13.11 -1.20
C PRO A 103 -3.11 14.41 -1.77
N ALA A 104 -1.80 14.63 -1.68
CA ALA A 104 -1.17 15.80 -2.31
C ALA A 104 -1.21 15.73 -3.84
N LEU A 105 -1.07 14.51 -4.40
CA LEU A 105 -1.04 14.29 -5.86
C LEU A 105 -2.46 14.11 -6.46
N LEU A 106 -3.38 13.47 -5.76
CA LEU A 106 -4.69 13.08 -6.27
C LEU A 106 -5.86 13.86 -5.67
N GLY A 107 -5.60 14.66 -4.62
CA GLY A 107 -6.63 15.13 -3.72
C GLY A 107 -7.10 14.02 -2.77
N LEU A 108 -7.78 14.40 -1.66
CA LEU A 108 -8.25 13.45 -0.66
C LEU A 108 -9.24 12.43 -1.25
N GLU A 109 -10.20 12.90 -2.05
CA GLU A 109 -11.19 12.03 -2.71
C GLU A 109 -10.53 11.07 -3.70
N GLY A 110 -9.55 11.55 -4.48
CA GLY A 110 -8.77 10.70 -5.39
C GLY A 110 -7.95 9.63 -4.65
N ALA A 111 -7.36 9.96 -3.51
CA ALA A 111 -6.66 8.99 -2.68
C ALA A 111 -7.61 7.93 -2.09
N ILE A 112 -8.80 8.33 -1.61
CA ILE A 112 -9.83 7.41 -1.14
C ILE A 112 -10.27 6.46 -2.26
N ASN A 113 -10.55 6.97 -3.44
CA ASN A 113 -10.93 6.16 -4.60
C ASN A 113 -9.80 5.19 -4.99
N LYS A 114 -8.54 5.62 -4.93
CA LYS A 114 -7.37 4.76 -5.17
C LYS A 114 -7.28 3.63 -4.14
N ALA A 115 -7.50 3.91 -2.85
CA ALA A 115 -7.50 2.91 -1.79
C ALA A 115 -8.57 1.83 -2.03
N HIS A 116 -9.78 2.24 -2.39
CA HIS A 116 -10.86 1.30 -2.73
C HIS A 116 -10.57 0.48 -3.98
N ALA A 117 -10.02 1.09 -5.04
CA ALA A 117 -9.63 0.35 -6.24
C ALA A 117 -8.59 -0.73 -5.94
N LEU A 118 -7.61 -0.43 -5.09
CA LEU A 118 -6.59 -1.40 -4.64
C LEU A 118 -7.20 -2.53 -3.79
N LEU A 119 -8.22 -2.25 -2.99
CA LEU A 119 -8.97 -3.28 -2.27
C LEU A 119 -9.67 -4.23 -3.25
N GLU A 120 -10.39 -3.70 -4.24
CA GLU A 120 -11.07 -4.52 -5.26
C GLU A 120 -10.07 -5.37 -6.06
N GLU A 121 -8.92 -4.81 -6.44
CA GLU A 121 -7.84 -5.58 -7.08
C GLU A 121 -7.33 -6.73 -6.20
N ALA A 122 -7.16 -6.48 -4.90
CA ALA A 122 -6.72 -7.49 -3.96
C ALA A 122 -7.76 -8.61 -3.80
N LEU A 123 -9.04 -8.27 -3.65
CA LEU A 123 -10.12 -9.25 -3.53
C LEU A 123 -10.27 -10.08 -4.81
N ALA A 124 -10.20 -9.45 -5.98
CA ALA A 124 -10.25 -10.14 -7.26
C ALA A 124 -9.08 -11.13 -7.44
N ALA A 125 -7.88 -10.80 -6.96
CA ALA A 125 -6.74 -11.71 -6.99
C ALA A 125 -6.99 -12.98 -6.16
N LEU A 126 -7.75 -12.91 -5.08
CA LEU A 126 -8.10 -14.07 -4.25
C LEU A 126 -9.12 -15.02 -4.88
N GLU A 127 -9.89 -14.57 -5.89
CA GLU A 127 -10.83 -15.43 -6.60
C GLU A 127 -10.17 -16.61 -7.33
N ALA A 128 -8.89 -16.49 -7.68
CA ALA A 128 -8.09 -17.56 -8.28
C ALA A 128 -7.63 -18.62 -7.26
N ILE A 129 -7.85 -18.41 -5.96
CA ILE A 129 -7.39 -19.29 -4.89
C ILE A 129 -8.52 -20.27 -4.52
N PRO A 130 -8.36 -21.58 -4.73
CA PRO A 130 -9.42 -22.57 -4.49
C PRO A 130 -9.55 -22.99 -3.00
N TYR A 131 -8.95 -22.23 -2.10
CA TYR A 131 -8.94 -22.47 -0.65
C TYR A 131 -9.70 -21.37 0.08
N ASN A 132 -9.90 -21.53 1.39
CA ASN A 132 -10.52 -20.50 2.22
C ASN A 132 -9.62 -19.25 2.29
N THR A 133 -10.10 -18.14 1.75
CA THR A 133 -9.42 -16.84 1.70
C THR A 133 -10.04 -15.82 2.66
N GLU A 134 -11.04 -16.20 3.46
CA GLU A 134 -11.84 -15.29 4.30
C GLU A 134 -10.98 -14.39 5.19
N LEU A 135 -9.95 -14.94 5.82
CA LEU A 135 -9.04 -14.16 6.67
C LEU A 135 -8.23 -13.12 5.87
N LEU A 136 -7.81 -13.44 4.63
CA LEU A 136 -7.11 -12.50 3.76
C LEU A 136 -8.05 -11.39 3.27
N GLU A 137 -9.30 -11.73 2.97
CA GLU A 137 -10.31 -10.74 2.59
C GLU A 137 -10.66 -9.80 3.75
N GLU A 138 -10.86 -10.34 4.95
CA GLU A 138 -11.08 -9.53 6.16
C GLU A 138 -9.90 -8.61 6.45
N PHE A 139 -8.68 -9.12 6.31
CA PHE A 139 -7.48 -8.30 6.48
C PHE A 139 -7.40 -7.18 5.43
N ALA A 140 -7.74 -7.46 4.17
CA ALA A 140 -7.77 -6.45 3.12
C ALA A 140 -8.77 -5.32 3.44
N ARG A 141 -9.98 -5.65 3.87
CA ARG A 141 -10.99 -4.68 4.29
C ARG A 141 -10.52 -3.89 5.52
N TYR A 142 -9.94 -4.56 6.50
CA TYR A 142 -9.41 -3.90 7.70
C TYR A 142 -8.36 -2.84 7.37
N VAL A 143 -7.45 -3.10 6.41
CA VAL A 143 -6.42 -2.13 5.99
C VAL A 143 -7.04 -0.81 5.53
N ILE A 144 -8.18 -0.85 4.82
CA ILE A 144 -8.86 0.35 4.30
C ILE A 144 -9.79 0.99 5.33
N GLU A 145 -10.42 0.19 6.19
CA GLU A 145 -11.44 0.66 7.15
C GLU A 145 -10.85 1.14 8.48
N ARG A 146 -9.58 0.85 8.75
CA ARG A 146 -8.92 1.27 9.99
C ARG A 146 -8.96 2.79 10.14
N LYS A 147 -9.13 3.23 11.38
CA LYS A 147 -9.26 4.66 11.74
C LYS A 147 -8.01 5.21 12.46
N ASN A 148 -7.06 4.36 12.75
CA ASN A 148 -5.77 4.64 13.40
C ASN A 148 -4.73 3.63 12.97
#